data_9331b4904aa8847bd79011915bc63990
#
_entry.id   9331b4904aa8847bd79011915bc63990
#
_cell.length_a   1.000
_cell.length_b   1.000
_cell.length_c   1.000
_cell.angle_alpha   90.00
_cell.angle_beta   90.00
_cell.angle_gamma   90.00
#
_symmetry.space_group_name_H-M   'P 1'
#
loop_
_entity.id
_entity.type
_entity.pdbx_description
1 polymer ?
#
loop_
_entity_poly.entity_id
_entity_poly.type
_entity_poly.pdbx_seq_one_letter_code
_entity_poly.pdbx_strand_id
1 'polypeptide(L)'
;TFNPLGVVLAVMPWNFPFWQVFRFAAPGLMAGNAGVLKHASNVPGCALAIEDIFRRAGFPANLFRTLMIGNKRVDAVIEHPLVRAVTVTGSGAAGRAVAAKAGAMLKKTVLELGGSDPYLILEDADLELAARICAKGRLVNSGQSCIAAKRFIVVEAVRAKFEPLFVEKMKAARMGDPFDDQTEIGPQARTDLRDALHAQVEASLAKGARCLLGGKIPEGRGAYYPATVLTDVRPGMPAYEEELFGPVAAVIPVKSETEAIAVANDSVFGLGGAVITRDLARGERIAADLIESGCVFVNESVRSDARLPFGGVKESGYGRELSSYGIREFVNVKTVYVA
;
A
#
# COMPACT_ATOMS: atom_id res chain seq x y z
N THR A 1 26.92 -5.26 -18.67
CA THR A 1 27.04 -5.97 -17.39
C THR A 1 26.21 -5.29 -16.31
N PHE A 2 25.86 -6.03 -15.25
CA PHE A 2 25.15 -5.53 -14.08
C PHE A 2 26.09 -5.64 -12.87
N ASN A 3 26.36 -4.52 -12.22
CA ASN A 3 27.24 -4.48 -11.04
C ASN A 3 26.46 -3.95 -9.83
N PRO A 4 26.62 -4.50 -8.61
CA PRO A 4 25.98 -3.96 -7.42
C PRO A 4 26.42 -2.51 -7.16
N LEU A 5 25.53 -1.70 -6.61
CA LEU A 5 25.86 -0.32 -6.21
C LEU A 5 26.70 -0.28 -4.92
N GLY A 6 26.49 -1.25 -4.01
CA GLY A 6 27.15 -1.34 -2.71
C GLY A 6 26.15 -1.39 -1.56
N VAL A 7 26.28 -0.53 -0.55
CA VAL A 7 25.34 -0.51 0.59
C VAL A 7 24.08 0.28 0.23
N VAL A 8 22.92 -0.35 0.45
CA VAL A 8 21.60 0.28 0.28
C VAL A 8 20.94 0.48 1.64
N LEU A 9 20.51 1.70 1.93
CA LEU A 9 19.69 2.00 3.10
C LEU A 9 18.22 1.64 2.81
N ALA A 10 17.61 0.84 3.68
CA ALA A 10 16.18 0.54 3.66
C ALA A 10 15.49 1.25 4.84
N VAL A 11 14.54 2.14 4.54
CA VAL A 11 13.67 2.80 5.53
C VAL A 11 12.29 2.17 5.41
N MET A 12 11.89 1.36 6.41
CA MET A 12 10.74 0.45 6.29
C MET A 12 9.66 0.69 7.34
N PRO A 13 8.38 0.51 6.98
CA PRO A 13 7.23 0.78 7.82
C PRO A 13 6.88 -0.43 8.71
N TRP A 14 5.88 -0.23 9.57
CA TRP A 14 5.42 -1.18 10.57
C TRP A 14 4.31 -2.14 10.09
N ASN A 15 3.61 -1.82 9.01
CA ASN A 15 2.35 -2.51 8.66
C ASN A 15 2.51 -3.95 8.15
N PHE A 16 3.59 -4.24 7.44
CA PHE A 16 4.02 -5.59 7.08
C PHE A 16 5.52 -5.72 7.37
N PRO A 17 5.90 -5.84 8.65
CA PRO A 17 7.28 -5.56 9.09
C PRO A 17 8.33 -6.53 8.53
N PHE A 18 7.95 -7.74 8.15
CA PHE A 18 8.83 -8.68 7.46
C PHE A 18 8.76 -8.52 5.94
N TRP A 19 7.54 -8.52 5.38
CA TRP A 19 7.35 -8.51 3.93
C TRP A 19 7.99 -7.30 3.25
N GLN A 20 7.79 -6.10 3.80
CA GLN A 20 8.36 -4.87 3.24
C GLN A 20 9.89 -4.91 3.19
N VAL A 21 10.52 -5.48 4.20
CA VAL A 21 11.98 -5.63 4.22
C VAL A 21 12.46 -6.68 3.23
N PHE A 22 11.84 -7.87 3.21
CA PHE A 22 12.26 -8.94 2.30
C PHE A 22 11.98 -8.62 0.84
N ARG A 23 10.94 -7.85 0.55
CA ARG A 23 10.62 -7.37 -0.80
C ARG A 23 11.77 -6.60 -1.44
N PHE A 24 12.50 -5.81 -0.65
CA PHE A 24 13.74 -5.15 -1.04
C PHE A 24 14.96 -6.07 -0.87
N ALA A 25 15.12 -6.69 0.33
CA ALA A 25 16.37 -7.33 0.70
C ALA A 25 16.68 -8.56 -0.14
N ALA A 26 15.67 -9.39 -0.48
CA ALA A 26 15.90 -10.59 -1.27
C ALA A 26 16.50 -10.26 -2.65
N PRO A 27 15.88 -9.43 -3.51
CA PRO A 27 16.49 -9.08 -4.80
C PRO A 27 17.74 -8.21 -4.66
N GLY A 28 17.78 -7.30 -3.67
CA GLY A 28 18.92 -6.41 -3.47
C GLY A 28 20.22 -7.15 -3.07
N LEU A 29 20.12 -8.11 -2.16
CA LEU A 29 21.27 -8.94 -1.76
C LEU A 29 21.66 -9.93 -2.86
N MET A 30 20.69 -10.52 -3.57
CA MET A 30 20.95 -11.39 -4.72
C MET A 30 21.66 -10.64 -5.86
N ALA A 31 21.41 -9.34 -6.02
CA ALA A 31 22.14 -8.49 -6.96
C ALA A 31 23.58 -8.16 -6.50
N GLY A 32 23.99 -8.59 -5.31
CA GLY A 32 25.34 -8.40 -4.74
C GLY A 32 25.50 -7.15 -3.87
N ASN A 33 24.41 -6.47 -3.51
CA ASN A 33 24.45 -5.35 -2.58
C ASN A 33 24.52 -5.82 -1.11
N ALA A 34 24.87 -4.90 -0.21
CA ALA A 34 24.66 -5.03 1.23
C ALA A 34 23.49 -4.14 1.68
N GLY A 35 22.80 -4.51 2.74
CA GLY A 35 21.64 -3.77 3.25
C GLY A 35 21.86 -3.23 4.66
N VAL A 36 21.46 -1.98 4.91
CA VAL A 36 21.28 -1.45 6.26
C VAL A 36 19.81 -1.05 6.44
N LEU A 37 19.19 -1.55 7.51
CA LEU A 37 17.77 -1.36 7.78
C LEU A 37 17.56 -0.32 8.88
N LYS A 38 16.81 0.73 8.59
CA LYS A 38 16.15 1.57 9.59
C LYS A 38 14.67 1.23 9.59
N HIS A 39 14.23 0.44 10.54
CA HIS A 39 12.82 0.05 10.66
C HIS A 39 11.98 1.07 11.42
N ALA A 40 10.64 0.95 11.35
CA ALA A 40 9.74 1.75 12.18
C ALA A 40 9.99 1.45 13.66
N SER A 41 9.90 2.50 14.50
CA SER A 41 10.27 2.44 15.92
C SER A 41 9.35 1.56 16.78
N ASN A 42 8.16 1.26 16.28
CA ASN A 42 7.16 0.42 16.98
C ASN A 42 7.28 -1.09 16.67
N VAL A 43 8.23 -1.49 15.80
CA VAL A 43 8.50 -2.90 15.46
C VAL A 43 9.99 -3.28 15.59
N PRO A 44 10.69 -2.90 16.69
CA PRO A 44 12.12 -3.12 16.82
C PRO A 44 12.48 -4.61 16.88
N GLY A 45 11.62 -5.43 17.48
CA GLY A 45 11.81 -6.88 17.53
C GLY A 45 11.81 -7.53 16.15
N CYS A 46 10.95 -7.06 15.22
CA CYS A 46 10.95 -7.54 13.84
C CYS A 46 12.27 -7.19 13.12
N ALA A 47 12.81 -6.00 13.34
CA ALA A 47 14.07 -5.56 12.75
C ALA A 47 15.25 -6.47 13.16
N LEU A 48 15.35 -6.76 14.46
CA LEU A 48 16.38 -7.66 14.99
C LEU A 48 16.19 -9.11 14.53
N ALA A 49 14.95 -9.59 14.48
CA ALA A 49 14.63 -10.93 14.00
C ALA A 49 15.01 -11.11 12.52
N ILE A 50 14.80 -10.09 11.67
CA ILE A 50 15.20 -10.14 10.26
C ILE A 50 16.71 -10.24 10.12
N GLU A 51 17.48 -9.46 10.87
CA GLU A 51 18.94 -9.57 10.88
C GLU A 51 19.39 -10.97 11.33
N ASP A 52 18.76 -11.52 12.36
CA ASP A 52 19.06 -12.87 12.85
C ASP A 52 18.72 -13.96 11.82
N ILE A 53 17.62 -13.80 11.07
CA ILE A 53 17.25 -14.72 9.98
C ILE A 53 18.36 -14.79 8.93
N PHE A 54 18.88 -13.67 8.46
CA PHE A 54 19.99 -13.64 7.48
C PHE A 54 21.25 -14.30 8.06
N ARG A 55 21.60 -14.01 9.32
CA ARG A 55 22.74 -14.62 10.00
C ARG A 55 22.58 -16.15 10.11
N ARG A 56 21.41 -16.64 10.54
CA ARG A 56 21.11 -18.08 10.68
C ARG A 56 21.03 -18.80 9.35
N ALA A 57 20.64 -18.10 8.28
CA ALA A 57 20.63 -18.63 6.92
C ALA A 57 22.05 -18.75 6.30
N GLY A 58 23.10 -18.37 7.04
CA GLY A 58 24.49 -18.52 6.59
C GLY A 58 24.98 -17.40 5.66
N PHE A 59 24.29 -16.26 5.61
CA PHE A 59 24.79 -15.11 4.86
C PHE A 59 26.07 -14.56 5.50
N PRO A 60 26.98 -13.95 4.71
CA PRO A 60 28.19 -13.34 5.23
C PRO A 60 27.91 -12.33 6.35
N ALA A 61 28.79 -12.29 7.35
CA ALA A 61 28.65 -11.35 8.46
C ALA A 61 28.57 -9.91 7.95
N ASN A 62 27.66 -9.12 8.51
CA ASN A 62 27.42 -7.72 8.18
C ASN A 62 26.86 -7.45 6.75
N LEU A 63 26.44 -8.47 6.01
CA LEU A 63 25.78 -8.25 4.72
C LEU A 63 24.44 -7.54 4.87
N PHE A 64 23.71 -7.84 5.95
CA PHE A 64 22.49 -7.14 6.35
C PHE A 64 22.55 -6.74 7.82
N ARG A 65 22.37 -5.47 8.12
CA ARG A 65 22.45 -4.93 9.50
C ARG A 65 21.27 -4.00 9.80
N THR A 66 20.75 -4.13 11.01
CA THR A 66 19.71 -3.24 11.56
C THR A 66 20.35 -2.09 12.30
N LEU A 67 19.91 -0.86 11.96
CA LEU A 67 20.29 0.37 12.65
C LEU A 67 19.18 0.75 13.62
N MET A 68 19.40 0.55 14.93
CA MET A 68 18.46 0.91 16.00
C MET A 68 18.52 2.43 16.28
N ILE A 69 18.13 3.23 15.28
CA ILE A 69 18.21 4.69 15.31
C ILE A 69 16.83 5.33 15.12
N GLY A 70 16.66 6.54 15.69
CA GLY A 70 15.48 7.37 15.44
C GLY A 70 15.54 8.10 14.10
N ASN A 71 14.40 8.66 13.67
CA ASN A 71 14.26 9.34 12.38
C ASN A 71 15.29 10.49 12.17
N LYS A 72 15.64 11.21 13.23
CA LYS A 72 16.63 12.32 13.18
C LYS A 72 18.03 11.91 12.74
N ARG A 73 18.33 10.60 12.74
CA ARG A 73 19.65 10.09 12.34
C ARG A 73 19.69 9.58 10.89
N VAL A 74 18.55 9.52 10.20
CA VAL A 74 18.44 8.98 8.83
C VAL A 74 19.28 9.79 7.86
N ASP A 75 19.26 11.10 7.95
CA ASP A 75 20.04 12.00 7.09
C ASP A 75 21.55 11.71 7.15
N ALA A 76 22.09 11.50 8.36
CA ALA A 76 23.50 11.16 8.54
C ALA A 76 23.86 9.80 7.90
N VAL A 77 22.93 8.85 7.88
CA VAL A 77 23.13 7.56 7.19
C VAL A 77 23.10 7.77 5.68
N ILE A 78 22.18 8.59 5.17
CA ILE A 78 22.11 8.91 3.73
C ILE A 78 23.38 9.64 3.28
N GLU A 79 23.94 10.52 4.11
CA GLU A 79 25.20 11.24 3.82
C GLU A 79 26.42 10.34 3.75
N HIS A 80 26.39 9.21 4.45
CA HIS A 80 27.56 8.35 4.55
C HIS A 80 28.03 7.87 3.15
N PRO A 81 29.33 7.97 2.82
CA PRO A 81 29.84 7.70 1.47
C PRO A 81 29.67 6.24 1.02
N LEU A 82 29.64 5.28 1.94
CA LEU A 82 29.39 3.87 1.61
C LEU A 82 27.94 3.59 1.28
N VAL A 83 26.98 4.39 1.74
CA VAL A 83 25.56 4.25 1.35
C VAL A 83 25.39 4.80 -0.06
N ARG A 84 25.02 3.96 -1.00
CA ARG A 84 24.99 4.30 -2.43
C ARG A 84 23.59 4.51 -2.98
N ALA A 85 22.58 3.99 -2.28
CA ALA A 85 21.17 4.13 -2.66
C ALA A 85 20.26 4.01 -1.44
N VAL A 86 19.00 4.39 -1.60
CA VAL A 86 17.99 4.32 -0.54
C VAL A 86 16.70 3.74 -1.09
N THR A 87 16.09 2.80 -0.36
CA THR A 87 14.70 2.38 -0.59
C THR A 87 13.84 2.81 0.58
N VAL A 88 12.64 3.30 0.28
CA VAL A 88 11.67 3.74 1.29
C VAL A 88 10.32 3.12 1.00
N THR A 89 9.75 2.45 1.99
CA THR A 89 8.32 2.20 2.04
C THR A 89 7.73 2.96 3.21
N GLY A 90 6.70 3.77 2.98
CA GLY A 90 6.12 4.60 4.05
C GLY A 90 5.15 5.67 3.58
N SER A 91 4.95 6.70 4.41
CA SER A 91 4.08 7.83 4.06
C SER A 91 4.72 8.75 3.00
N GLY A 92 3.88 9.48 2.26
CA GLY A 92 4.33 10.49 1.29
C GLY A 92 5.28 11.52 1.90
N ALA A 93 5.04 11.95 3.15
CA ALA A 93 5.93 12.88 3.86
C ALA A 93 7.33 12.27 4.10
N ALA A 94 7.41 11.01 4.52
CA ALA A 94 8.68 10.32 4.71
C ALA A 94 9.41 10.13 3.37
N GLY A 95 8.68 9.73 2.32
CA GLY A 95 9.24 9.59 0.97
C GLY A 95 9.84 10.88 0.44
N ARG A 96 9.12 11.99 0.53
CA ARG A 96 9.62 13.32 0.10
C ARG A 96 10.87 13.74 0.87
N ALA A 97 10.88 13.57 2.20
CA ALA A 97 12.04 13.96 3.02
C ALA A 97 13.29 13.14 2.64
N VAL A 98 13.15 11.82 2.53
CA VAL A 98 14.28 10.94 2.17
C VAL A 98 14.73 11.18 0.73
N ALA A 99 13.79 11.32 -0.22
CA ALA A 99 14.13 11.59 -1.62
C ALA A 99 14.85 12.91 -1.81
N ALA A 100 14.42 13.97 -1.13
CA ALA A 100 15.09 15.27 -1.15
C ALA A 100 16.53 15.15 -0.64
N LYS A 101 16.75 14.46 0.48
CA LYS A 101 18.08 14.24 1.05
C LYS A 101 18.95 13.38 0.14
N ALA A 102 18.42 12.26 -0.37
CA ALA A 102 19.15 11.38 -1.28
C ALA A 102 19.49 12.07 -2.60
N GLY A 103 18.56 12.88 -3.15
CA GLY A 103 18.77 13.68 -4.37
C GLY A 103 19.87 14.71 -4.20
N ALA A 104 19.93 15.41 -3.06
CA ALA A 104 21.01 16.33 -2.74
C ALA A 104 22.39 15.64 -2.70
N MET A 105 22.41 14.32 -2.40
CA MET A 105 23.62 13.49 -2.38
C MET A 105 23.83 12.70 -3.70
N LEU A 106 23.01 12.94 -4.72
CA LEU A 106 23.00 12.20 -6.00
C LEU A 106 22.91 10.67 -5.84
N LYS A 107 22.14 10.21 -4.83
CA LYS A 107 21.93 8.79 -4.55
C LYS A 107 20.58 8.33 -5.10
N LYS A 108 20.59 7.20 -5.79
CA LYS A 108 19.37 6.58 -6.35
C LYS A 108 18.37 6.26 -5.24
N THR A 109 17.09 6.45 -5.52
CA THR A 109 15.99 6.08 -4.63
C THR A 109 14.96 5.20 -5.32
N VAL A 110 14.33 4.30 -4.54
CA VAL A 110 13.07 3.63 -4.87
C VAL A 110 12.08 3.99 -3.77
N LEU A 111 10.91 4.47 -4.15
CA LEU A 111 9.88 4.95 -3.23
C LEU A 111 8.58 4.16 -3.42
N GLU A 112 8.14 3.52 -2.35
CA GLU A 112 6.85 2.84 -2.21
C GLU A 112 6.04 3.56 -1.13
N LEU A 113 5.05 4.37 -1.54
CA LEU A 113 4.38 5.30 -0.64
C LEU A 113 2.89 4.95 -0.47
N GLY A 114 2.08 5.92 -0.10
CA GLY A 114 0.66 5.75 0.09
C GLY A 114 -0.11 5.37 -1.18
N GLY A 115 -1.34 4.92 -1.00
CA GLY A 115 -2.24 4.60 -2.10
C GLY A 115 -3.70 4.79 -1.71
N SER A 116 -4.54 5.11 -2.68
CA SER A 116 -5.99 5.16 -2.55
C SER A 116 -6.63 4.38 -3.70
N ASP A 117 -6.40 3.07 -3.68
CA ASP A 117 -6.71 2.16 -4.78
C ASP A 117 -8.19 2.20 -5.16
N PRO A 118 -8.52 2.51 -6.44
CA PRO A 118 -9.87 2.45 -6.96
C PRO A 118 -10.26 1.02 -7.35
N TYR A 119 -11.43 0.57 -6.93
CA TYR A 119 -12.08 -0.64 -7.39
C TYR A 119 -13.33 -0.25 -8.17
N LEU A 120 -13.34 -0.48 -9.48
CA LEU A 120 -14.45 -0.14 -10.37
C LEU A 120 -15.42 -1.31 -10.45
N ILE A 121 -16.67 -1.08 -10.07
CA ILE A 121 -17.76 -2.06 -10.17
C ILE A 121 -18.65 -1.65 -11.32
N LEU A 122 -18.49 -2.32 -12.47
CA LEU A 122 -19.19 -2.00 -13.69
C LEU A 122 -20.62 -2.60 -13.69
N GLU A 123 -21.47 -2.13 -14.61
CA GLU A 123 -22.88 -2.50 -14.67
C GLU A 123 -23.14 -3.97 -14.94
N ASP A 124 -22.21 -4.68 -15.56
CA ASP A 124 -22.28 -6.11 -15.86
C ASP A 124 -21.60 -7.01 -14.81
N ALA A 125 -21.03 -6.42 -13.74
CA ALA A 125 -20.27 -7.14 -12.73
C ALA A 125 -21.11 -8.26 -12.06
N ASP A 126 -20.43 -9.34 -11.70
CA ASP A 126 -20.96 -10.29 -10.72
C ASP A 126 -20.90 -9.64 -9.33
N LEU A 127 -22.05 -9.23 -8.81
CA LEU A 127 -22.11 -8.42 -7.59
C LEU A 127 -21.76 -9.18 -6.32
N GLU A 128 -22.01 -10.49 -6.26
CA GLU A 128 -21.57 -11.33 -5.13
C GLU A 128 -20.04 -11.47 -5.12
N LEU A 129 -19.46 -11.72 -6.28
CA LEU A 129 -18.01 -11.73 -6.46
C LEU A 129 -17.42 -10.37 -6.12
N ALA A 130 -17.99 -9.27 -6.63
CA ALA A 130 -17.58 -7.90 -6.37
C ALA A 130 -17.57 -7.59 -4.88
N ALA A 131 -18.66 -7.84 -4.16
CA ALA A 131 -18.76 -7.60 -2.73
C ALA A 131 -17.70 -8.36 -1.92
N ARG A 132 -17.45 -9.64 -2.28
CA ARG A 132 -16.41 -10.46 -1.64
C ARG A 132 -15.01 -9.93 -1.90
N ILE A 133 -14.68 -9.59 -3.14
CA ILE A 133 -13.36 -9.04 -3.53
C ILE A 133 -13.15 -7.69 -2.84
N CYS A 134 -14.16 -6.82 -2.85
CA CYS A 134 -14.09 -5.49 -2.24
C CYS A 134 -13.88 -5.56 -0.73
N ALA A 135 -14.63 -6.41 -0.03
CA ALA A 135 -14.48 -6.59 1.43
C ALA A 135 -13.11 -7.16 1.77
N LYS A 136 -12.67 -8.23 1.09
CA LYS A 136 -11.33 -8.80 1.24
C LYS A 136 -10.24 -7.76 1.00
N GLY A 137 -10.34 -7.01 -0.11
CA GLY A 137 -9.37 -5.97 -0.46
C GLY A 137 -9.33 -4.81 0.53
N ARG A 138 -10.48 -4.46 1.14
CA ARG A 138 -10.53 -3.40 2.16
C ARG A 138 -9.96 -3.84 3.51
N LEU A 139 -10.26 -5.06 3.94
CA LEU A 139 -10.01 -5.52 5.31
C LEU A 139 -8.62 -6.16 5.51
N VAL A 140 -7.83 -6.35 4.45
CA VAL A 140 -6.47 -6.88 4.58
C VAL A 140 -5.67 -6.07 5.59
N ASN A 141 -5.08 -6.75 6.58
CA ASN A 141 -4.34 -6.15 7.69
C ASN A 141 -5.15 -5.04 8.43
N SER A 142 -6.44 -5.27 8.67
CA SER A 142 -7.36 -4.27 9.24
C SER A 142 -7.39 -2.95 8.44
N GLY A 143 -7.21 -3.03 7.12
CA GLY A 143 -7.15 -1.89 6.23
C GLY A 143 -5.85 -1.08 6.25
N GLN A 144 -4.86 -1.51 7.02
CA GLN A 144 -3.56 -0.83 7.17
C GLN A 144 -2.57 -1.28 6.09
N SER A 145 -2.96 -1.13 4.84
CA SER A 145 -2.15 -1.47 3.67
C SER A 145 -2.26 -0.39 2.61
N CYS A 146 -1.12 -0.06 2.00
CA CYS A 146 -1.08 0.90 0.89
C CYS A 146 -1.94 0.44 -0.30
N ILE A 147 -1.97 -0.87 -0.59
CA ILE A 147 -2.78 -1.49 -1.64
C ILE A 147 -4.15 -2.01 -1.15
N ALA A 148 -4.56 -1.72 0.08
CA ALA A 148 -5.94 -2.02 0.46
C ALA A 148 -6.91 -1.16 -0.35
N ALA A 149 -7.97 -1.76 -0.90
CA ALA A 149 -9.00 -1.05 -1.64
C ALA A 149 -9.63 0.05 -0.79
N LYS A 150 -9.69 1.28 -1.27
CA LYS A 150 -10.20 2.42 -0.51
C LYS A 150 -11.41 3.06 -1.16
N ARG A 151 -11.36 3.26 -2.49
CA ARG A 151 -12.42 3.89 -3.28
C ARG A 151 -13.15 2.84 -4.10
N PHE A 152 -14.42 2.59 -3.77
CA PHE A 152 -15.30 1.66 -4.46
C PHE A 152 -16.21 2.46 -5.39
N ILE A 153 -15.81 2.53 -6.66
CA ILE A 153 -16.46 3.34 -7.70
C ILE A 153 -17.52 2.46 -8.36
N VAL A 154 -18.77 2.76 -8.10
CA VAL A 154 -19.90 1.89 -8.45
C VAL A 154 -20.79 2.57 -9.48
N VAL A 155 -21.02 1.90 -10.62
CA VAL A 155 -21.99 2.37 -11.61
C VAL A 155 -23.41 2.35 -11.00
N GLU A 156 -24.13 3.47 -11.09
CA GLU A 156 -25.43 3.68 -10.43
C GLU A 156 -26.44 2.57 -10.73
N ALA A 157 -26.41 2.01 -11.95
CA ALA A 157 -27.32 0.94 -12.37
C ALA A 157 -27.27 -0.32 -11.48
N VAL A 158 -26.13 -0.59 -10.81
CA VAL A 158 -25.93 -1.75 -9.94
C VAL A 158 -25.79 -1.39 -8.47
N ARG A 159 -25.67 -0.11 -8.13
CA ARG A 159 -25.42 0.39 -6.79
C ARG A 159 -26.41 -0.12 -5.75
N ALA A 160 -27.71 -0.02 -6.03
CA ALA A 160 -28.76 -0.43 -5.10
C ALA A 160 -28.72 -1.93 -4.71
N LYS A 161 -28.12 -2.76 -5.59
CA LYS A 161 -27.90 -4.20 -5.33
C LYS A 161 -26.54 -4.45 -4.69
N PHE A 162 -25.50 -3.72 -5.09
CA PHE A 162 -24.14 -3.90 -4.60
C PHE A 162 -23.96 -3.45 -3.15
N GLU A 163 -24.45 -2.26 -2.76
CA GLU A 163 -24.23 -1.72 -1.41
C GLU A 163 -24.68 -2.67 -0.29
N PRO A 164 -25.89 -3.27 -0.32
CA PRO A 164 -26.31 -4.21 0.71
C PRO A 164 -25.40 -5.45 0.81
N LEU A 165 -25.00 -6.02 -0.33
CA LEU A 165 -24.10 -7.18 -0.37
C LEU A 165 -22.72 -6.82 0.20
N PHE A 166 -22.19 -5.67 -0.16
CA PHE A 166 -20.91 -5.21 0.34
C PHE A 166 -20.94 -4.93 1.84
N VAL A 167 -21.98 -4.26 2.33
CA VAL A 167 -22.19 -4.00 3.76
C VAL A 167 -22.28 -5.33 4.53
N GLU A 168 -22.99 -6.33 4.01
CA GLU A 168 -23.07 -7.66 4.62
C GLU A 168 -21.70 -8.31 4.75
N LYS A 169 -20.88 -8.32 3.69
CA LYS A 169 -19.52 -8.89 3.73
C LYS A 169 -18.60 -8.12 4.70
N MET A 170 -18.68 -6.78 4.72
CA MET A 170 -17.91 -5.95 5.66
C MET A 170 -18.32 -6.19 7.12
N LYS A 171 -19.63 -6.33 7.37
CA LYS A 171 -20.20 -6.59 8.71
C LYS A 171 -19.85 -7.97 9.25
N ALA A 172 -19.71 -8.96 8.38
CA ALA A 172 -19.38 -10.32 8.76
C ALA A 172 -17.98 -10.45 9.37
N ALA A 173 -17.06 -9.53 9.06
CA ALA A 173 -15.70 -9.58 9.58
C ALA A 173 -15.66 -9.32 11.10
N ARG A 174 -15.18 -10.31 11.83
CA ARG A 174 -15.11 -10.28 13.29
C ARG A 174 -13.95 -9.42 13.78
N MET A 175 -14.27 -8.36 14.50
CA MET A 175 -13.28 -7.54 15.22
C MET A 175 -13.02 -8.13 16.60
N GLY A 176 -11.75 -8.26 17.01
CA GLY A 176 -11.41 -8.84 18.30
C GLY A 176 -9.92 -8.87 18.63
N ASP A 177 -9.58 -9.70 19.60
CA ASP A 177 -8.21 -9.93 20.03
C ASP A 177 -7.40 -10.55 18.88
N PRO A 178 -6.23 -9.98 18.49
CA PRO A 178 -5.39 -10.53 17.44
C PRO A 178 -4.79 -11.92 17.74
N PHE A 179 -4.86 -12.40 18.97
CA PHE A 179 -4.48 -13.76 19.36
C PHE A 179 -5.62 -14.78 19.24
N ASP A 180 -6.84 -14.35 18.92
CA ASP A 180 -7.96 -15.24 18.60
C ASP A 180 -7.97 -15.53 17.08
N ASP A 181 -7.85 -16.79 16.71
CA ASP A 181 -7.85 -17.24 15.29
C ASP A 181 -9.13 -16.88 14.52
N GLN A 182 -10.21 -16.55 15.22
CA GLN A 182 -11.46 -16.10 14.63
C GLN A 182 -11.48 -14.59 14.34
N THR A 183 -10.46 -13.83 14.75
CA THR A 183 -10.38 -12.40 14.53
C THR A 183 -9.91 -12.08 13.12
N GLU A 184 -10.68 -11.29 12.38
CA GLU A 184 -10.35 -10.79 11.05
C GLU A 184 -9.92 -9.31 11.08
N ILE A 185 -10.41 -8.55 12.05
CA ILE A 185 -10.06 -7.14 12.27
C ILE A 185 -9.45 -7.00 13.65
N GLY A 186 -8.13 -6.81 13.71
CA GLY A 186 -7.41 -6.46 14.93
C GLY A 186 -7.44 -4.95 15.19
N PRO A 187 -6.74 -4.48 16.25
CA PRO A 187 -6.61 -3.05 16.51
C PRO A 187 -5.74 -2.36 15.45
N GLN A 188 -5.92 -1.07 15.28
CA GLN A 188 -4.97 -0.22 14.55
C GLN A 188 -3.62 -0.22 15.30
N ALA A 189 -2.53 0.02 14.59
CA ALA A 189 -1.18 -0.07 15.17
C ALA A 189 -0.95 0.91 16.34
N ARG A 190 -1.66 2.04 16.35
CA ARG A 190 -1.56 3.08 17.39
C ARG A 190 -2.86 3.85 17.49
N THR A 191 -3.12 4.41 18.68
CA THR A 191 -4.31 5.21 18.96
C THR A 191 -4.37 6.48 18.11
N ASP A 192 -3.24 7.17 17.91
CA ASP A 192 -3.19 8.39 17.10
C ASP A 192 -3.55 8.12 15.62
N LEU A 193 -3.23 6.95 15.08
CA LEU A 193 -3.61 6.55 13.72
C LEU A 193 -5.11 6.24 13.62
N ARG A 194 -5.67 5.56 14.63
CA ARG A 194 -7.11 5.34 14.74
C ARG A 194 -7.88 6.67 14.81
N ASP A 195 -7.39 7.60 15.62
CA ASP A 195 -8.06 8.89 15.83
C ASP A 195 -7.98 9.76 14.58
N ALA A 196 -6.85 9.74 13.87
CA ALA A 196 -6.72 10.41 12.58
C ALA A 196 -7.68 9.83 11.52
N LEU A 197 -7.81 8.51 11.44
CA LEU A 197 -8.77 7.84 10.57
C LEU A 197 -10.22 8.24 10.93
N HIS A 198 -10.55 8.29 12.23
CA HIS A 198 -11.87 8.69 12.68
C HIS A 198 -12.19 10.14 12.31
N ALA A 199 -11.22 11.04 12.44
CA ALA A 199 -11.39 12.43 12.02
C ALA A 199 -11.67 12.56 10.52
N GLN A 200 -11.03 11.72 9.66
CA GLN A 200 -11.33 11.65 8.22
C GLN A 200 -12.78 11.18 7.96
N VAL A 201 -13.26 10.21 8.72
CA VAL A 201 -14.65 9.70 8.64
C VAL A 201 -15.63 10.80 9.05
N GLU A 202 -15.45 11.43 10.21
CA GLU A 202 -16.34 12.51 10.67
C GLU A 202 -16.37 13.70 9.72
N ALA A 203 -15.22 14.12 9.22
CA ALA A 203 -15.14 15.21 8.26
C ALA A 203 -15.84 14.88 6.92
N SER A 204 -15.80 13.61 6.50
CA SER A 204 -16.53 13.17 5.30
C SER A 204 -18.03 13.15 5.54
N LEU A 205 -18.49 12.70 6.70
CA LEU A 205 -19.90 12.73 7.10
C LEU A 205 -20.43 14.18 7.19
N ALA A 206 -19.66 15.08 7.79
CA ALA A 206 -19.99 16.49 7.88
C ALA A 206 -20.14 17.17 6.50
N LYS A 207 -19.47 16.64 5.48
CA LYS A 207 -19.56 17.09 4.07
C LYS A 207 -20.65 16.38 3.27
N GLY A 208 -21.42 15.48 3.89
CA GLY A 208 -22.61 14.86 3.31
C GLY A 208 -22.46 13.41 2.84
N ALA A 209 -21.35 12.74 3.15
CA ALA A 209 -21.29 11.29 3.05
C ALA A 209 -22.29 10.65 4.03
N ARG A 210 -22.81 9.45 3.72
CA ARG A 210 -23.67 8.68 4.62
C ARG A 210 -22.94 7.44 5.11
N CYS A 211 -23.09 7.12 6.39
CA CYS A 211 -22.53 5.91 6.98
C CYS A 211 -23.55 4.77 6.90
N LEU A 212 -23.20 3.70 6.18
CA LEU A 212 -24.01 2.50 6.08
C LEU A 212 -23.64 1.44 7.13
N LEU A 213 -22.41 1.49 7.65
CA LEU A 213 -21.88 0.55 8.64
C LEU A 213 -20.77 1.22 9.46
N GLY A 214 -20.68 0.92 10.75
CA GLY A 214 -19.56 1.34 11.61
C GLY A 214 -19.51 2.83 11.88
N GLY A 215 -18.36 3.46 11.61
CA GLY A 215 -18.15 4.92 11.70
C GLY A 215 -17.96 5.49 13.09
N LYS A 216 -17.87 4.66 14.13
CA LYS A 216 -17.70 5.11 15.52
C LYS A 216 -16.59 4.35 16.21
N ILE A 217 -15.79 5.05 17.00
CA ILE A 217 -14.80 4.40 17.87
C ILE A 217 -15.57 3.58 18.93
N PRO A 218 -15.27 2.27 19.08
CA PRO A 218 -15.91 1.44 20.09
C PRO A 218 -15.45 1.85 21.50
N GLU A 219 -16.29 1.59 22.49
CA GLU A 219 -15.91 1.73 23.89
C GLU A 219 -14.84 0.70 24.28
N GLY A 220 -14.03 1.02 25.29
CA GLY A 220 -13.04 0.11 25.85
C GLY A 220 -11.59 0.50 25.53
N ARG A 221 -10.68 -0.42 25.85
CA ARG A 221 -9.24 -0.23 25.65
C ARG A 221 -8.79 -0.66 24.26
N GLY A 222 -7.67 -0.09 23.80
CA GLY A 222 -7.05 -0.44 22.53
C GLY A 222 -7.40 0.51 21.40
N ALA A 223 -6.72 0.34 20.30
CA ALA A 223 -6.88 1.18 19.10
C ALA A 223 -7.86 0.56 18.09
N TYR A 224 -8.92 -0.06 18.55
CA TYR A 224 -9.92 -0.71 17.70
C TYR A 224 -10.70 0.29 16.85
N TYR A 225 -10.98 -0.09 15.60
CA TYR A 225 -11.87 0.63 14.70
C TYR A 225 -12.68 -0.40 13.89
N PRO A 226 -14.01 -0.29 13.84
CA PRO A 226 -14.84 -1.31 13.19
C PRO A 226 -14.79 -1.19 11.67
N ALA A 227 -15.14 -2.27 10.98
CA ALA A 227 -15.47 -2.20 9.56
C ALA A 227 -16.48 -1.10 9.32
N THR A 228 -16.14 -0.17 8.43
CA THR A 228 -16.95 1.03 8.16
C THR A 228 -17.18 1.16 6.66
N VAL A 229 -18.41 1.51 6.28
CA VAL A 229 -18.80 1.78 4.90
C VAL A 229 -19.44 3.17 4.82
N LEU A 230 -18.78 4.06 4.10
CA LEU A 230 -19.30 5.38 3.72
C LEU A 230 -19.83 5.31 2.29
N THR A 231 -20.97 5.90 2.03
CA THR A 231 -21.53 6.05 0.68
C THR A 231 -21.83 7.51 0.35
N ASP A 232 -22.16 7.81 -0.90
CA ASP A 232 -22.30 9.16 -1.44
C ASP A 232 -21.04 10.01 -1.27
N VAL A 233 -19.87 9.34 -1.29
CA VAL A 233 -18.59 10.02 -1.22
C VAL A 233 -18.32 10.77 -2.53
N ARG A 234 -17.81 12.00 -2.44
CA ARG A 234 -17.60 12.92 -3.57
C ARG A 234 -16.32 13.74 -3.40
N PRO A 235 -15.85 14.39 -4.49
CA PRO A 235 -14.72 15.32 -4.42
C PRO A 235 -14.87 16.35 -3.29
N GLY A 236 -13.74 16.67 -2.64
CA GLY A 236 -13.66 17.56 -1.49
C GLY A 236 -13.88 16.88 -0.14
N MET A 237 -14.25 15.61 -0.09
CA MET A 237 -14.35 14.83 1.14
C MET A 237 -13.01 14.14 1.44
N PRO A 238 -12.54 14.06 2.70
CA PRO A 238 -11.33 13.29 3.02
C PRO A 238 -11.37 11.84 2.55
N ALA A 239 -12.53 11.18 2.61
CA ALA A 239 -12.71 9.81 2.11
C ALA A 239 -12.55 9.67 0.58
N TYR A 240 -12.60 10.77 -0.19
CA TYR A 240 -12.31 10.81 -1.62
C TYR A 240 -10.85 11.14 -1.89
N GLU A 241 -10.32 12.16 -1.22
CA GLU A 241 -9.02 12.79 -1.53
C GLU A 241 -7.83 12.10 -0.84
N GLU A 242 -8.04 11.58 0.38
CA GLU A 242 -6.97 11.13 1.25
C GLU A 242 -6.87 9.61 1.31
N GLU A 243 -5.74 9.11 1.82
CA GLU A 243 -5.58 7.69 2.11
C GLU A 243 -6.27 7.32 3.44
N LEU A 244 -7.34 6.51 3.37
CA LEU A 244 -7.99 5.93 4.56
C LEU A 244 -7.21 4.69 5.02
N PHE A 245 -6.31 4.86 5.99
CA PHE A 245 -5.41 3.79 6.43
C PHE A 245 -5.99 2.97 7.59
N GLY A 246 -7.11 2.29 7.33
CA GLY A 246 -7.85 1.46 8.26
C GLY A 246 -9.10 0.85 7.62
N PRO A 247 -9.99 0.15 8.35
CA PRO A 247 -11.07 -0.65 7.79
C PRO A 247 -12.29 0.20 7.31
N VAL A 248 -12.02 1.31 6.63
CA VAL A 248 -13.04 2.25 6.13
C VAL A 248 -13.09 2.20 4.60
N ALA A 249 -14.26 1.91 4.06
CA ALA A 249 -14.55 1.88 2.63
C ALA A 249 -15.32 3.12 2.20
N ALA A 250 -14.90 3.74 1.08
CA ALA A 250 -15.57 4.88 0.46
C ALA A 250 -16.28 4.45 -0.82
N VAL A 251 -17.61 4.40 -0.83
CA VAL A 251 -18.42 4.11 -2.01
C VAL A 251 -18.72 5.41 -2.76
N ILE A 252 -18.32 5.45 -4.01
CA ILE A 252 -18.43 6.60 -4.92
C ILE A 252 -19.37 6.21 -6.08
N PRO A 253 -20.61 6.69 -6.10
CA PRO A 253 -21.53 6.40 -7.20
C PRO A 253 -21.17 7.21 -8.45
N VAL A 254 -21.26 6.56 -9.61
CA VAL A 254 -20.99 7.17 -10.93
C VAL A 254 -22.03 6.73 -11.94
N LYS A 255 -22.23 7.50 -13.01
CA LYS A 255 -23.28 7.26 -14.01
C LYS A 255 -22.87 6.24 -15.07
N SER A 256 -21.57 6.09 -15.35
CA SER A 256 -21.07 5.29 -16.47
C SER A 256 -19.63 4.81 -16.24
N GLU A 257 -19.17 3.87 -17.08
CA GLU A 257 -17.76 3.45 -17.17
C GLU A 257 -16.81 4.64 -17.38
N THR A 258 -17.14 5.54 -18.28
CA THR A 258 -16.31 6.72 -18.57
C THR A 258 -16.11 7.58 -17.32
N GLU A 259 -17.17 7.81 -16.55
CA GLU A 259 -17.07 8.53 -15.29
C GLU A 259 -16.31 7.72 -14.23
N ALA A 260 -16.50 6.38 -14.19
CA ALA A 260 -15.76 5.51 -13.28
C ALA A 260 -14.25 5.59 -13.52
N ILE A 261 -13.81 5.56 -14.76
CA ILE A 261 -12.40 5.71 -15.15
C ILE A 261 -11.88 7.10 -14.80
N ALA A 262 -12.65 8.16 -15.07
CA ALA A 262 -12.28 9.53 -14.71
C ALA A 262 -12.07 9.67 -13.20
N VAL A 263 -13.02 9.18 -12.39
CA VAL A 263 -12.95 9.20 -10.92
C VAL A 263 -11.81 8.31 -10.41
N ALA A 264 -11.53 7.18 -11.05
CA ALA A 264 -10.41 6.32 -10.67
C ALA A 264 -9.07 7.06 -10.76
N ASN A 265 -8.89 7.83 -11.82
CA ASN A 265 -7.67 8.59 -12.09
C ASN A 265 -7.61 9.96 -11.38
N ASP A 266 -8.74 10.45 -10.87
CA ASP A 266 -8.84 11.68 -10.09
C ASP A 266 -8.32 11.44 -8.66
N SER A 267 -7.01 11.28 -8.58
CA SER A 267 -6.28 11.07 -7.32
C SER A 267 -4.81 11.42 -7.52
N VAL A 268 -4.20 11.92 -6.46
CA VAL A 268 -2.73 12.09 -6.40
C VAL A 268 -1.99 10.75 -6.30
N PHE A 269 -2.69 9.69 -5.98
CA PHE A 269 -2.13 8.34 -5.85
C PHE A 269 -2.27 7.53 -7.15
N GLY A 270 -1.41 6.52 -7.30
CA GLY A 270 -1.45 5.59 -8.42
C GLY A 270 -0.67 4.30 -8.09
N LEU A 271 -1.06 3.60 -6.98
CA LEU A 271 -0.36 2.37 -6.58
C LEU A 271 -1.01 1.14 -7.19
N GLY A 272 -2.25 0.87 -6.84
CA GLY A 272 -3.01 -0.26 -7.33
C GLY A 272 -4.42 0.13 -7.79
N GLY A 273 -5.16 -0.85 -8.33
CA GLY A 273 -6.55 -0.71 -8.71
C GLY A 273 -7.16 -2.03 -9.14
N ALA A 274 -8.48 -2.10 -9.22
CA ALA A 274 -9.16 -3.27 -9.76
C ALA A 274 -10.38 -2.90 -10.61
N VAL A 275 -10.69 -3.74 -11.60
CA VAL A 275 -11.88 -3.63 -12.44
C VAL A 275 -12.70 -4.91 -12.29
N ILE A 276 -13.98 -4.78 -11.97
CA ILE A 276 -14.88 -5.91 -11.78
C ILE A 276 -15.98 -5.85 -12.84
N THR A 277 -15.95 -6.83 -13.75
CA THR A 277 -16.79 -6.94 -14.93
C THR A 277 -16.88 -8.40 -15.39
N ARG A 278 -17.93 -8.80 -16.06
CA ARG A 278 -18.00 -10.11 -16.73
C ARG A 278 -17.30 -10.12 -18.08
N ASP A 279 -17.18 -8.99 -18.71
CA ASP A 279 -16.43 -8.83 -19.97
C ASP A 279 -14.92 -8.69 -19.68
N LEU A 280 -14.20 -9.81 -19.73
CA LEU A 280 -12.77 -9.88 -19.43
C LEU A 280 -11.93 -9.03 -20.38
N ALA A 281 -12.28 -8.98 -21.69
CA ALA A 281 -11.55 -8.18 -22.67
C ALA A 281 -11.70 -6.68 -22.39
N ARG A 282 -12.92 -6.25 -22.01
CA ARG A 282 -13.19 -4.89 -21.55
C ARG A 282 -12.40 -4.58 -20.28
N GLY A 283 -12.42 -5.49 -19.30
CA GLY A 283 -11.69 -5.33 -18.05
C GLY A 283 -10.19 -5.22 -18.25
N GLU A 284 -9.61 -6.05 -19.11
CA GLU A 284 -8.18 -6.00 -19.46
C GLU A 284 -7.82 -4.69 -20.14
N ARG A 285 -8.60 -4.22 -21.12
CA ARG A 285 -8.38 -2.92 -21.79
C ARG A 285 -8.43 -1.76 -20.80
N ILE A 286 -9.41 -1.73 -19.89
CA ILE A 286 -9.51 -0.68 -18.87
C ILE A 286 -8.31 -0.72 -17.96
N ALA A 287 -7.92 -1.91 -17.49
CA ALA A 287 -6.81 -2.10 -16.59
C ALA A 287 -5.46 -1.72 -17.21
N ALA A 288 -5.23 -2.10 -18.47
CA ALA A 288 -3.97 -1.89 -19.17
C ALA A 288 -3.79 -0.45 -19.65
N ASP A 289 -4.86 0.15 -20.20
CA ASP A 289 -4.72 1.36 -21.01
C ASP A 289 -5.33 2.61 -20.35
N LEU A 290 -6.24 2.44 -19.37
CA LEU A 290 -7.07 3.55 -18.92
C LEU A 290 -6.91 3.90 -17.44
N ILE A 291 -6.37 3.02 -16.61
CA ILE A 291 -6.15 3.28 -15.17
C ILE A 291 -4.69 3.64 -14.91
N GLU A 292 -4.45 4.82 -14.35
CA GLU A 292 -3.14 5.37 -14.04
C GLU A 292 -2.60 4.85 -12.69
N SER A 293 -2.29 3.55 -12.64
CA SER A 293 -1.75 2.90 -11.44
C SER A 293 -0.61 1.94 -11.80
N GLY A 294 0.22 1.61 -10.82
CA GLY A 294 1.35 0.72 -11.01
C GLY A 294 0.96 -0.75 -11.20
N CYS A 295 -0.19 -1.17 -10.66
CA CYS A 295 -0.73 -2.51 -10.88
C CYS A 295 -2.26 -2.49 -10.83
N VAL A 296 -2.91 -3.12 -11.83
CA VAL A 296 -4.38 -3.19 -11.90
C VAL A 296 -4.80 -4.64 -12.12
N PHE A 297 -5.79 -5.08 -11.38
CA PHE A 297 -6.30 -6.45 -11.38
C PHE A 297 -7.71 -6.49 -11.96
N VAL A 298 -8.04 -7.56 -12.68
CA VAL A 298 -9.39 -7.80 -13.18
C VAL A 298 -10.02 -8.93 -12.38
N ASN A 299 -11.18 -8.69 -11.78
CA ASN A 299 -11.94 -9.66 -10.98
C ASN A 299 -11.15 -10.30 -9.82
N GLU A 300 -10.17 -9.60 -9.27
CA GLU A 300 -9.39 -10.03 -8.09
C GLU A 300 -8.95 -8.80 -7.28
N SER A 301 -8.64 -9.01 -5.99
CA SER A 301 -8.06 -8.00 -5.12
C SER A 301 -6.57 -7.81 -5.41
N VAL A 302 -6.12 -6.54 -5.32
CA VAL A 302 -4.71 -6.19 -5.51
C VAL A 302 -3.84 -6.89 -4.46
N ARG A 303 -2.72 -7.45 -4.91
CA ARG A 303 -1.71 -8.07 -4.06
C ARG A 303 -0.32 -7.93 -4.66
N SER A 304 0.70 -7.94 -3.85
CA SER A 304 2.07 -8.09 -4.34
C SER A 304 2.42 -9.57 -4.52
N ASP A 305 3.02 -9.90 -5.67
CA ASP A 305 3.47 -11.23 -6.04
C ASP A 305 4.96 -11.14 -6.44
N ALA A 306 5.80 -12.01 -5.87
CA ALA A 306 7.24 -11.98 -6.11
C ALA A 306 7.64 -12.10 -7.59
N ARG A 307 6.76 -12.65 -8.44
CA ARG A 307 6.97 -12.82 -9.88
C ARG A 307 6.64 -11.58 -10.71
N LEU A 308 5.85 -10.65 -10.16
CA LEU A 308 5.33 -9.48 -10.85
C LEU A 308 6.01 -8.21 -10.35
N PRO A 309 6.26 -7.22 -11.22
CA PRO A 309 6.77 -5.93 -10.77
C PRO A 309 5.74 -5.23 -9.89
N PHE A 310 6.23 -4.64 -8.79
CA PHE A 310 5.40 -3.92 -7.84
C PHE A 310 5.91 -2.49 -7.66
N GLY A 311 5.02 -1.53 -7.69
CA GLY A 311 5.32 -0.12 -7.46
C GLY A 311 4.28 0.80 -8.06
N GLY A 312 4.29 2.07 -7.65
CA GLY A 312 3.32 3.07 -8.02
C GLY A 312 3.81 4.08 -9.06
N VAL A 313 2.90 4.99 -9.38
CA VAL A 313 3.12 6.24 -10.12
C VAL A 313 2.54 7.40 -9.31
N LYS A 314 2.65 8.62 -9.81
CA LYS A 314 2.18 9.83 -9.11
C LYS A 314 2.80 9.92 -7.70
N GLU A 315 2.04 10.32 -6.69
CA GLU A 315 2.51 10.43 -5.30
C GLU A 315 2.65 9.08 -4.58
N SER A 316 2.27 7.97 -5.21
CA SER A 316 2.56 6.62 -4.68
C SER A 316 4.01 6.21 -4.86
N GLY A 317 4.82 7.01 -5.56
CA GLY A 317 6.26 6.84 -5.64
C GLY A 317 6.75 6.46 -7.03
N TYR A 318 7.98 5.93 -7.07
CA TYR A 318 8.66 5.54 -8.32
C TYR A 318 9.69 4.45 -8.07
N GLY A 319 10.17 3.84 -9.16
CA GLY A 319 10.93 2.60 -9.14
C GLY A 319 10.00 1.39 -9.07
N ARG A 320 10.59 0.20 -9.05
CA ARG A 320 9.83 -1.05 -8.91
C ARG A 320 10.53 -1.99 -7.94
N GLU A 321 9.73 -2.73 -7.21
CA GLU A 321 10.21 -3.86 -6.42
C GLU A 321 9.73 -5.17 -7.04
N LEU A 322 10.30 -6.28 -6.62
CA LEU A 322 9.98 -7.63 -7.10
C LEU A 322 10.28 -7.86 -8.60
N SER A 323 10.12 -9.10 -9.05
CA SER A 323 10.36 -9.55 -10.44
C SER A 323 11.76 -9.24 -10.97
N SER A 324 11.93 -9.32 -12.29
CA SER A 324 13.15 -8.93 -12.98
C SER A 324 13.43 -7.43 -13.00
N TYR A 325 12.45 -6.61 -12.65
CA TYR A 325 12.61 -5.16 -12.51
C TYR A 325 13.25 -4.81 -11.16
N GLY A 326 12.71 -5.34 -10.05
CA GLY A 326 13.20 -5.04 -8.71
C GLY A 326 14.66 -5.42 -8.48
N ILE A 327 15.13 -6.56 -9.03
CA ILE A 327 16.54 -6.95 -8.90
C ILE A 327 17.49 -5.98 -9.62
N ARG A 328 17.00 -5.24 -10.63
CA ARG A 328 17.79 -4.27 -11.39
C ARG A 328 17.76 -2.85 -10.81
N GLU A 329 16.96 -2.60 -9.82
CA GLU A 329 16.84 -1.24 -9.26
C GLU A 329 18.11 -0.77 -8.59
N PHE A 330 18.85 -1.64 -7.92
CA PHE A 330 20.08 -1.28 -7.21
C PHE A 330 21.34 -1.84 -7.86
N VAL A 331 21.41 -1.80 -9.20
CA VAL A 331 22.60 -2.15 -9.97
C VAL A 331 23.02 -1.02 -10.88
N ASN A 332 24.31 -0.99 -11.17
CA ASN A 332 24.87 -0.20 -12.25
C ASN A 332 24.76 -1.00 -13.56
N VAL A 333 23.97 -0.53 -14.50
CA VAL A 333 23.91 -1.09 -15.87
C VAL A 333 25.09 -0.49 -16.63
N LYS A 334 26.16 -1.29 -16.79
CA LYS A 334 27.44 -0.85 -17.32
C LYS A 334 27.66 -1.35 -18.74
N THR A 335 27.95 -0.44 -19.65
CA THR A 335 28.43 -0.79 -21.00
C THR A 335 29.91 -1.12 -20.95
N VAL A 336 30.28 -2.25 -21.57
CA VAL A 336 31.67 -2.63 -21.85
C VAL A 336 31.79 -2.81 -23.35
N TYR A 337 32.63 -2.02 -23.96
CA TYR A 337 32.94 -2.13 -25.39
C TYR A 337 34.41 -2.56 -25.56
N VAL A 338 34.63 -3.55 -26.40
CA VAL A 338 35.97 -4.04 -26.75
C VAL A 338 36.08 -3.90 -28.26
N ALA A 339 37.08 -3.13 -28.74
CA ALA A 339 37.34 -2.90 -30.16
C ALA A 339 38.20 -4.03 -30.78
#